data_4f3b74a337ff6a336dfbe07fae724027
#
_entry.id   4f3b74a337ff6a336dfbe07fae724027
#
_cell.length_a   1.000
_cell.length_b   1.000
_cell.length_c   1.000
_cell.angle_alpha   90.00
_cell.angle_beta   90.00
_cell.angle_gamma   90.00
#
_symmetry.space_group_name_H-M   'P 1'
#
loop_
_entity.id
_entity.type
_entity.pdbx_description
1 polymer ?
#
loop_
_entity_poly.entity_id
_entity_poly.type
_entity_poly.pdbx_seq_one_letter_code
_entity_poly.pdbx_strand_id
1 'polypeptide(L)'
;MTKTDNYLVNDIRNILYNGYKDENPRPHYEDGTPAYTISVNHIVRTYDLQDEFPICTLRPQAWKMGIREIFCIYQNPTNSLAEMRERGVTWWDPWDIGDGTIGQRYGATVKRYDLVDNLIKDSQTLIEFFAN
;
A
#
# COMPACT_ATOMS: atom_id res chain seq x y z
N MET A 1 16.67 -19.20 5.39
CA MET A 1 16.50 -17.76 5.11
C MET A 1 16.26 -17.61 3.62
N THR A 2 15.17 -16.98 3.24
CA THR A 2 14.86 -16.68 1.85
C THR A 2 15.76 -15.55 1.30
N LYS A 3 15.74 -15.32 -0.01
CA LYS A 3 16.40 -14.16 -0.63
C LYS A 3 15.85 -12.84 -0.07
N THR A 4 14.54 -12.81 0.16
CA THR A 4 13.85 -11.66 0.79
C THR A 4 14.35 -11.40 2.21
N ASP A 5 14.54 -12.44 3.02
CA ASP A 5 15.10 -12.30 4.38
C ASP A 5 16.52 -11.72 4.35
N ASN A 6 17.35 -12.21 3.41
CA ASN A 6 18.72 -11.70 3.25
C ASN A 6 18.72 -10.22 2.83
N TYR A 7 17.85 -9.84 1.91
CA TYR A 7 17.69 -8.43 1.53
C TYR A 7 17.26 -7.57 2.71
N LEU A 8 16.24 -8.00 3.47
CA LEU A 8 15.78 -7.27 4.65
C LEU A 8 16.88 -7.07 5.68
N VAL A 9 17.64 -8.12 6.01
CA VAL A 9 18.77 -8.02 6.96
C VAL A 9 19.83 -7.06 6.46
N ASN A 10 20.18 -7.12 5.17
CA ASN A 10 21.17 -6.24 4.59
C ASN A 10 20.69 -4.79 4.51
N ASP A 11 19.41 -4.58 4.22
CA ASP A 11 18.80 -3.24 4.22
C ASP A 11 18.79 -2.63 5.61
N ILE A 12 18.43 -3.40 6.63
CA ILE A 12 18.49 -2.93 8.03
C ILE A 12 19.92 -2.55 8.41
N ARG A 13 20.91 -3.37 8.07
CA ARG A 13 22.33 -3.06 8.32
C ARG A 13 22.75 -1.78 7.59
N ASN A 14 22.37 -1.64 6.33
CA ASN A 14 22.69 -0.45 5.54
C ASN A 14 22.04 0.81 6.15
N ILE A 15 20.79 0.73 6.58
CA ILE A 15 20.09 1.84 7.25
C ILE A 15 20.83 2.23 8.54
N LEU A 16 21.20 1.25 9.37
CA LEU A 16 21.87 1.51 10.65
C LEU A 16 23.29 2.09 10.50
N TYR A 17 24.04 1.69 9.47
CA TYR A 17 25.43 2.12 9.31
C TYR A 17 25.58 3.34 8.39
N ASN A 18 24.72 3.49 7.39
CA ASN A 18 24.87 4.50 6.33
C ASN A 18 23.65 5.42 6.21
N GLY A 19 22.60 5.17 7.00
CA GLY A 19 21.36 5.93 6.91
C GLY A 19 21.48 7.36 7.40
N TYR A 20 20.73 8.24 6.77
CA TYR A 20 20.53 9.60 7.21
C TYR A 20 19.51 9.62 8.37
N LYS A 21 19.89 10.23 9.49
CA LYS A 21 19.01 10.47 10.61
C LYS A 21 18.27 11.79 10.42
N ASP A 22 16.94 11.74 10.51
CA ASP A 22 16.13 12.95 10.54
C ASP A 22 16.29 13.65 11.92
N GLU A 23 16.98 14.78 11.94
CA GLU A 23 17.23 15.53 13.18
C GLU A 23 16.01 16.36 13.61
N ASN A 24 15.05 16.62 12.71
CA ASN A 24 13.85 17.39 13.00
C ASN A 24 12.57 16.64 12.56
N PRO A 25 12.31 15.46 13.13
CA PRO A 25 11.16 14.67 12.74
C PRO A 25 9.86 15.36 13.13
N ARG A 26 8.88 15.28 12.24
CA ARG A 26 7.53 15.80 12.48
C ARG A 26 6.81 15.10 13.65
N PRO A 27 6.89 13.75 13.82
CA PRO A 27 6.27 13.06 14.92
C PRO A 27 7.13 13.17 16.20
N HIS A 28 6.45 13.25 17.34
CA HIS A 28 7.03 13.21 18.67
C HIS A 28 6.35 12.15 19.51
N TYR A 29 7.04 11.63 20.50
CA TYR A 29 6.48 10.78 21.53
C TYR A 29 5.61 11.59 22.49
N GLU A 30 4.83 10.93 23.35
CA GLU A 30 3.94 11.59 24.33
C GLU A 30 4.71 12.52 25.33
N ASP A 31 5.96 12.20 25.60
CA ASP A 31 6.86 13.00 26.45
C ASP A 31 7.50 14.20 25.74
N GLY A 32 7.15 14.43 24.47
CA GLY A 32 7.68 15.51 23.64
C GLY A 32 9.02 15.21 22.98
N THR A 33 9.63 14.06 23.22
CA THR A 33 10.87 13.68 22.53
C THR A 33 10.65 13.43 21.05
N PRO A 34 11.56 13.89 20.15
CA PRO A 34 11.46 13.63 18.73
C PRO A 34 11.50 12.14 18.39
N ALA A 35 10.54 11.65 17.60
CA ALA A 35 10.52 10.28 17.11
C ALA A 35 11.40 10.17 15.83
N TYR A 36 12.71 10.11 16.04
CA TYR A 36 13.68 10.06 14.94
C TYR A 36 13.47 8.87 14.01
N THR A 37 13.73 9.09 12.73
CA THR A 37 13.86 8.04 11.73
C THR A 37 15.25 8.02 11.16
N ILE A 38 15.71 6.83 10.77
CA ILE A 38 16.94 6.66 9.99
C ILE A 38 16.53 6.05 8.66
N SER A 39 16.96 6.63 7.56
CA SER A 39 16.55 6.20 6.23
C SER A 39 17.72 6.16 5.24
N VAL A 40 17.59 5.29 4.25
CA VAL A 40 18.40 5.30 3.03
C VAL A 40 17.48 5.38 1.84
N ASN A 41 17.92 6.01 0.78
CA ASN A 41 17.14 6.17 -0.44
C ASN A 41 17.64 5.24 -1.55
N HIS A 42 16.79 5.02 -2.56
CA HIS A 42 17.14 4.32 -3.80
C HIS A 42 17.61 2.86 -3.62
N ILE A 43 16.95 2.11 -2.75
CA ILE A 43 17.17 0.67 -2.67
C ILE A 43 16.37 -0.01 -3.78
N VAL A 44 17.05 -0.77 -4.65
CA VAL A 44 16.44 -1.58 -5.70
C VAL A 44 16.68 -3.05 -5.39
N ARG A 45 15.63 -3.87 -5.53
CA ARG A 45 15.68 -5.32 -5.34
C ARG A 45 15.03 -6.01 -6.54
N THR A 46 15.68 -7.07 -7.01
CA THR A 46 15.17 -7.90 -8.10
C THR A 46 14.87 -9.29 -7.57
N TYR A 47 13.66 -9.78 -7.87
CA TYR A 47 13.20 -11.11 -7.50
C TYR A 47 12.89 -11.90 -8.77
N ASP A 48 13.41 -13.12 -8.83
CA ASP A 48 12.97 -14.09 -9.82
C ASP A 48 11.86 -14.93 -9.21
N LEU A 49 10.63 -14.74 -9.71
CA LEU A 49 9.46 -15.44 -9.22
C LEU A 49 9.42 -16.92 -9.61
N GLN A 50 10.33 -17.38 -10.48
CA GLN A 50 10.52 -18.81 -10.76
C GLN A 50 11.29 -19.50 -9.63
N ASP A 51 12.17 -18.76 -8.94
CA ASP A 51 12.97 -19.30 -7.84
C ASP A 51 12.19 -19.30 -6.52
N GLU A 52 11.67 -18.14 -6.11
CA GLU A 52 10.92 -17.98 -4.86
C GLU A 52 9.95 -16.81 -4.88
N PHE A 53 8.87 -16.92 -4.13
CA PHE A 53 7.97 -15.80 -3.88
C PHE A 53 8.60 -14.85 -2.85
N PRO A 54 8.61 -13.51 -3.09
CA PRO A 54 9.30 -12.53 -2.24
C PRO A 54 8.54 -12.27 -0.92
N ILE A 55 8.61 -13.21 0.00
CA ILE A 55 8.01 -13.12 1.33
C ILE A 55 9.07 -13.30 2.41
N CYS A 56 9.03 -12.44 3.43
CA CYS A 56 9.87 -12.59 4.61
C CYS A 56 9.42 -13.77 5.47
N THR A 57 10.38 -14.58 5.96
CA THR A 57 10.11 -15.73 6.84
C THR A 57 10.72 -15.59 8.23
N LEU A 58 11.39 -14.47 8.53
CA LEU A 58 12.00 -14.20 9.84
C LEU A 58 10.97 -14.09 10.98
N ARG A 59 9.72 -13.85 10.64
CA ARG A 59 8.57 -13.93 11.56
C ARG A 59 7.33 -14.38 10.79
N PRO A 60 6.31 -14.94 11.48
CA PRO A 60 5.03 -15.26 10.85
C PRO A 60 4.43 -14.03 10.14
N GLN A 61 4.00 -14.22 8.91
CA GLN A 61 3.39 -13.18 8.08
C GLN A 61 1.89 -13.42 7.93
N ALA A 62 1.10 -12.36 8.03
CA ALA A 62 -0.35 -12.38 7.81
C ALA A 62 -0.70 -12.35 6.32
N TRP A 63 -0.01 -13.12 5.49
CA TRP A 63 -0.11 -13.06 4.02
C TRP A 63 -1.52 -13.32 3.49
N LYS A 64 -2.27 -14.24 4.13
CA LYS A 64 -3.68 -14.51 3.74
C LYS A 64 -4.56 -13.30 3.95
N MET A 65 -4.34 -12.55 5.02
CA MET A 65 -5.05 -11.30 5.31
C MET A 65 -4.70 -10.25 4.27
N GLY A 66 -3.42 -10.06 3.98
CA GLY A 66 -2.96 -9.13 2.94
C GLY A 66 -3.55 -9.44 1.56
N ILE A 67 -3.61 -10.72 1.14
CA ILE A 67 -4.24 -11.11 -0.12
C ILE A 67 -5.74 -10.79 -0.14
N ARG A 68 -6.48 -11.05 0.94
CA ARG A 68 -7.91 -10.70 1.02
C ARG A 68 -8.12 -9.20 0.89
N GLU A 69 -7.28 -8.40 1.54
CA GLU A 69 -7.33 -6.94 1.44
C GLU A 69 -7.04 -6.46 0.01
N ILE A 70 -6.02 -7.00 -0.64
CA ILE A 70 -5.71 -6.70 -2.05
C ILE A 70 -6.90 -7.01 -2.96
N PHE A 71 -7.64 -8.10 -2.73
CA PHE A 71 -8.84 -8.40 -3.48
C PHE A 71 -9.96 -7.38 -3.25
N CYS A 72 -10.11 -6.85 -2.03
CA CYS A 72 -11.05 -5.77 -1.72
C CYS A 72 -10.64 -4.42 -2.31
N ILE A 73 -9.35 -4.22 -2.60
CA ILE A 73 -8.84 -2.97 -3.18
C ILE A 73 -8.91 -2.99 -4.70
N TYR A 74 -8.44 -4.09 -5.34
CA TYR A 74 -8.19 -4.12 -6.79
C TYR A 74 -9.13 -5.03 -7.57
N GLN A 75 -9.43 -6.25 -7.08
CA GLN A 75 -10.23 -7.19 -7.86
C GLN A 75 -11.72 -6.88 -7.77
N ASN A 76 -12.20 -6.57 -6.58
CA ASN A 76 -13.58 -6.16 -6.32
C ASN A 76 -13.57 -4.92 -5.44
N PRO A 77 -13.22 -3.75 -5.99
CA PRO A 77 -13.03 -2.52 -5.23
C PRO A 77 -14.26 -2.14 -4.41
N THR A 78 -14.05 -2.00 -3.09
CA THR A 78 -15.10 -1.60 -2.16
C THR A 78 -14.55 -0.76 -1.02
N ASN A 79 -15.39 0.11 -0.48
CA ASN A 79 -15.18 0.82 0.78
C ASN A 79 -16.21 0.41 1.85
N SER A 80 -17.12 -0.50 1.53
CA SER A 80 -18.17 -1.02 2.43
C SER A 80 -17.57 -2.00 3.43
N LEU A 81 -17.68 -1.70 4.72
CA LEU A 81 -17.25 -2.60 5.80
C LEU A 81 -18.05 -3.91 5.81
N ALA A 82 -19.31 -3.90 5.42
CA ALA A 82 -20.12 -5.10 5.30
C ALA A 82 -19.54 -6.07 4.26
N GLU A 83 -19.25 -5.58 3.06
CA GLU A 83 -18.62 -6.38 1.99
C GLU A 83 -17.22 -6.86 2.35
N MET A 84 -16.43 -6.02 3.04
CA MET A 84 -15.11 -6.41 3.54
C MET A 84 -15.20 -7.55 4.55
N ARG A 85 -16.15 -7.50 5.51
CA ARG A 85 -16.36 -8.57 6.50
C ARG A 85 -16.77 -9.90 5.85
N GLU A 86 -17.66 -9.88 4.87
CA GLU A 86 -18.04 -11.06 4.09
C GLU A 86 -16.84 -11.75 3.44
N ARG A 87 -15.82 -10.96 3.05
CA ARG A 87 -14.56 -11.45 2.46
C ARG A 87 -13.49 -11.77 3.52
N GLY A 88 -13.83 -11.67 4.82
CA GLY A 88 -12.95 -11.94 5.95
C GLY A 88 -11.91 -10.85 6.19
N VAL A 89 -12.22 -9.61 5.83
CA VAL A 89 -11.42 -8.40 6.12
C VAL A 89 -12.14 -7.62 7.21
N THR A 90 -11.68 -7.73 8.46
CA THR A 90 -12.34 -7.14 9.64
C THR A 90 -11.50 -6.06 10.32
N TRP A 91 -10.23 -5.94 9.99
CA TRP A 91 -9.30 -5.00 10.62
C TRP A 91 -9.50 -3.55 10.19
N TRP A 92 -10.39 -3.29 9.23
CA TRP A 92 -10.81 -1.95 8.84
C TRP A 92 -12.01 -1.42 9.63
N ASP A 93 -12.65 -2.25 10.47
CA ASP A 93 -13.82 -1.84 11.27
C ASP A 93 -13.60 -0.58 12.12
N PRO A 94 -12.42 -0.36 12.75
CA PRO A 94 -12.17 0.87 13.51
C PRO A 94 -12.10 2.15 12.65
N TRP A 95 -12.10 2.02 11.32
CA TRP A 95 -12.02 3.13 10.38
C TRP A 95 -13.37 3.52 9.81
N ASP A 96 -14.46 3.02 10.39
CA ASP A 96 -15.83 3.43 10.03
C ASP A 96 -16.00 4.94 10.24
N ILE A 97 -16.43 5.64 9.19
CA ILE A 97 -16.73 7.08 9.26
C ILE A 97 -18.16 7.36 9.74
N GLY A 98 -18.90 6.33 10.19
CA GLY A 98 -20.24 6.42 10.74
C GLY A 98 -21.36 6.11 9.74
N ASP A 99 -21.02 5.70 8.52
CA ASP A 99 -21.97 5.31 7.47
C ASP A 99 -21.79 3.85 7.00
N GLY A 100 -21.01 3.05 7.74
CA GLY A 100 -20.69 1.67 7.39
C GLY A 100 -19.62 1.54 6.32
N THR A 101 -18.90 2.61 6.03
CA THR A 101 -17.78 2.63 5.07
C THR A 101 -16.50 3.19 5.69
N ILE A 102 -15.36 2.93 5.01
CA ILE A 102 -14.08 3.58 5.31
C ILE A 102 -13.88 4.89 4.52
N GLY A 103 -14.93 5.42 3.91
CA GLY A 103 -14.90 6.65 3.11
C GLY A 103 -14.10 6.50 1.80
N GLN A 104 -13.57 7.62 1.29
CA GLN A 104 -12.85 7.70 0.02
C GLN A 104 -11.40 7.20 0.16
N ARG A 105 -11.24 5.92 0.56
CA ARG A 105 -9.94 5.25 0.68
C ARG A 105 -9.70 4.32 -0.52
N TYR A 106 -8.82 3.32 -0.34
CA TYR A 106 -8.26 2.51 -1.43
C TYR A 106 -9.29 1.96 -2.43
N GLY A 107 -10.26 1.16 -2.01
CA GLY A 107 -11.24 0.56 -2.91
C GLY A 107 -12.12 1.57 -3.63
N ALA A 108 -12.57 2.61 -2.91
CA ALA A 108 -13.35 3.69 -3.52
C ALA A 108 -12.52 4.50 -4.54
N THR A 109 -11.23 4.70 -4.26
CA THR A 109 -10.32 5.41 -5.16
C THR A 109 -10.04 4.60 -6.42
N VAL A 110 -9.76 3.30 -6.28
CA VAL A 110 -9.53 2.41 -7.43
C VAL A 110 -10.78 2.30 -8.32
N LYS A 111 -11.97 2.20 -7.72
CA LYS A 111 -13.24 2.18 -8.47
C LYS A 111 -13.48 3.42 -9.33
N ARG A 112 -12.80 4.54 -9.01
CA ARG A 112 -12.88 5.78 -9.80
C ARG A 112 -12.07 5.75 -11.10
N TYR A 113 -11.25 4.75 -11.35
CA TYR A 113 -10.52 4.63 -12.63
C TYR A 113 -11.48 4.51 -13.82
N ASP A 114 -12.68 3.96 -13.63
CA ASP A 114 -13.71 3.97 -14.66
C ASP A 114 -14.08 5.40 -15.10
N LEU A 115 -14.00 6.39 -14.21
CA LEU A 115 -14.20 7.80 -14.53
C LEU A 115 -13.04 8.37 -15.36
N VAL A 116 -11.81 7.94 -15.11
CA VAL A 116 -10.63 8.38 -15.88
C VAL A 116 -10.69 7.80 -17.29
N ASP A 117 -11.05 6.53 -17.46
CA ASP A 117 -11.24 5.91 -18.75
C ASP A 117 -12.37 6.58 -19.56
N ASN A 118 -13.45 6.98 -18.91
CA ASN A 118 -14.52 7.73 -19.54
C ASN A 118 -14.06 9.15 -19.93
N LEU A 119 -13.31 9.84 -19.08
CA LEU A 119 -12.71 11.15 -19.39
C LEU A 119 -11.72 11.07 -20.54
N ILE A 120 -10.94 10.00 -20.64
CA ILE A 120 -10.02 9.77 -21.76
C ILE A 120 -10.82 9.56 -23.05
N LYS A 121 -11.87 8.75 -23.03
CA LYS A 121 -12.77 8.53 -24.19
C LYS A 121 -13.46 9.82 -24.61
N ASP A 122 -13.97 10.58 -23.66
CA ASP A 122 -14.62 11.87 -23.92
C ASP A 122 -13.63 12.89 -24.52
N SER A 123 -12.39 12.93 -24.03
CA SER A 123 -11.36 13.79 -24.59
C SER A 123 -10.90 13.36 -25.99
N GLN A 124 -10.84 12.06 -26.27
CA GLN A 124 -10.59 11.54 -27.61
C GLN A 124 -11.71 11.94 -28.60
N THR A 125 -12.96 11.83 -28.17
CA THR A 125 -14.12 12.26 -28.95
C THR A 125 -14.09 13.75 -29.26
N LEU A 126 -13.68 14.59 -28.30
CA LEU A 126 -13.47 16.03 -28.51
C LEU A 126 -12.34 16.31 -29.50
N ILE A 127 -11.22 15.59 -29.40
CA ILE A 127 -10.09 15.74 -30.33
C ILE A 127 -10.53 15.39 -31.76
N GLU A 128 -11.27 14.30 -31.92
CA GLU A 128 -11.82 13.88 -33.23
C GLU A 128 -12.81 14.91 -33.80
N PHE A 129 -13.64 15.51 -32.93
CA PHE A 129 -14.57 16.57 -33.32
C PHE A 129 -13.86 17.85 -33.83
N PHE A 130 -12.73 18.22 -33.23
CA PHE A 130 -11.96 19.39 -33.66
C PHE A 130 -10.99 19.09 -34.81
N ALA A 131 -10.74 17.84 -35.16
CA ALA A 131 -9.86 17.42 -36.25
C ALA A 131 -10.58 17.29 -37.60
N ASN A 132 -11.92 17.31 -37.64
CA ASN A 132 -12.79 17.29 -38.83
C ASN A 132 -13.41 18.67 -39.09
#